data_60f7c8cb092d6d2c1208e66a31a4bee0
#
_entry.id   60f7c8cb092d6d2c1208e66a31a4bee0
#
_cell.length_a   1.000
_cell.length_b   1.000
_cell.length_c   1.000
_cell.angle_alpha   90.00
_cell.angle_beta   90.00
_cell.angle_gamma   90.00
#
_symmetry.space_group_name_H-M   'P 1'
#
loop_
_entity.id
_entity.type
_entity.pdbx_description
1 polymer ?
#
loop_
_entity_poly.entity_id
_entity_poly.type
_entity_poly.pdbx_seq_one_letter_code
_entity_poly.pdbx_strand_id
1 'polypeptide(L)'
;NKEKEEKVNEGDPLWLKEKKDIKTEDYKQFYNSISFNFDEPLKTIHFNAEGVINYKALLYLPTNQPMDLFHQDRKNKIKLYVQKIFITDDCDEIIPNWLRFIPGVIDSQDISLNISREMLQNNPVITKIKKGITLKILNELTSLSNKEADTYLKFWNNFGAVIKEGLYEFNDHHDKILPLLRFQTSESE
;
A
#
# COMPACT_ATOMS: atom_id res chain seq x y z
N ASN A 1 33.10 20.27 19.13
CA ASN A 1 32.18 19.63 18.19
C ASN A 1 31.82 18.27 18.75
N LYS A 2 30.65 18.18 19.42
CA LYS A 2 30.05 16.90 19.79
C LYS A 2 29.17 16.47 18.61
N GLU A 3 29.62 15.51 17.86
CA GLU A 3 28.79 14.73 16.97
C GLU A 3 27.68 14.08 17.81
N LYS A 4 26.43 14.44 17.53
CA LYS A 4 25.28 13.70 18.01
C LYS A 4 25.29 12.37 17.27
N GLU A 5 25.69 11.32 17.94
CA GLU A 5 25.38 9.96 17.51
C GLU A 5 23.87 9.82 17.48
N GLU A 6 23.28 9.77 16.29
CA GLU A 6 21.92 9.29 16.11
C GLU A 6 21.90 7.84 16.58
N LYS A 7 21.19 7.57 17.68
CA LYS A 7 20.89 6.21 18.10
C LYS A 7 20.17 5.50 16.95
N VAL A 8 20.90 4.63 16.27
CA VAL A 8 20.29 3.63 15.38
C VAL A 8 19.35 2.81 16.27
N ASN A 9 18.07 2.82 15.94
CA ASN A 9 17.06 2.07 16.68
C ASN A 9 17.44 0.58 16.72
N GLU A 10 17.88 0.11 17.85
CA GLU A 10 18.12 -1.30 18.15
C GLU A 10 16.77 -2.03 18.32
N GLY A 11 16.01 -2.18 17.24
CA GLY A 11 14.74 -2.90 17.28
C GLY A 11 14.32 -3.36 15.90
N ASP A 12 13.55 -4.44 15.86
CA ASP A 12 12.96 -4.91 14.60
C ASP A 12 12.13 -3.80 13.94
N PRO A 13 12.21 -3.67 12.60
CA PRO A 13 11.36 -2.75 11.84
C PRO A 13 9.88 -2.95 12.16
N LEU A 14 9.10 -1.86 12.10
CA LEU A 14 7.70 -1.85 12.51
C LEU A 14 6.87 -2.96 11.83
N TRP A 15 7.10 -3.19 10.53
CA TRP A 15 6.37 -4.20 9.74
C TRP A 15 6.71 -5.65 10.11
N LEU A 16 7.72 -5.88 10.93
CA LEU A 16 8.11 -7.20 11.40
C LEU A 16 7.58 -7.52 12.80
N LYS A 17 7.17 -6.51 13.55
CA LYS A 17 6.64 -6.66 14.91
C LYS A 17 5.25 -7.29 14.91
N GLU A 18 4.91 -7.98 16.00
CA GLU A 18 3.54 -8.45 16.22
C GLU A 18 2.60 -7.24 16.42
N LYS A 19 1.41 -7.31 15.81
CA LYS A 19 0.42 -6.21 15.89
C LYS A 19 0.08 -5.80 17.32
N LYS A 20 0.07 -6.76 18.26
CA LYS A 20 -0.24 -6.54 19.68
C LYS A 20 0.80 -5.68 20.38
N ASP A 21 2.02 -5.62 19.85
CA ASP A 21 3.16 -4.91 20.44
C ASP A 21 3.36 -3.51 19.82
N ILE A 22 2.50 -3.14 18.85
CA ILE A 22 2.57 -1.87 18.12
C ILE A 22 1.43 -0.96 18.59
N LYS A 23 1.79 0.26 18.99
CA LYS A 23 0.80 1.29 19.34
C LYS A 23 0.27 1.98 18.07
N THR A 24 -0.95 2.51 18.16
CA THR A 24 -1.55 3.28 17.05
C THR A 24 -0.67 4.45 16.63
N GLU A 25 -0.02 5.10 17.60
CA GLU A 25 0.88 6.22 17.34
C GLU A 25 2.11 5.82 16.54
N ASP A 26 2.66 4.61 16.76
CA ASP A 26 3.80 4.11 15.99
C ASP A 26 3.42 3.93 14.52
N TYR A 27 2.23 3.40 14.24
CA TYR A 27 1.70 3.29 12.87
C TYR A 27 1.52 4.65 12.20
N LYS A 28 1.00 5.64 12.94
CA LYS A 28 0.79 6.99 12.43
C LYS A 28 2.11 7.69 12.11
N GLN A 29 3.07 7.65 13.03
CA GLN A 29 4.40 8.21 12.82
C GLN A 29 5.09 7.58 11.61
N PHE A 30 4.99 6.26 11.47
CA PHE A 30 5.54 5.56 10.32
C PHE A 30 4.86 5.96 9.02
N TYR A 31 3.52 6.03 9.01
CA TYR A 31 2.76 6.52 7.86
C TYR A 31 3.23 7.91 7.42
N ASN A 32 3.35 8.85 8.35
CA ASN A 32 3.79 10.22 8.06
C ASN A 32 5.20 10.23 7.46
N SER A 33 6.09 9.36 7.94
CA SER A 33 7.48 9.29 7.47
C SER A 33 7.61 8.75 6.03
N ILE A 34 6.68 7.92 5.56
CA ILE A 34 6.73 7.31 4.22
C ILE A 34 5.83 7.99 3.20
N SER A 35 4.70 8.57 3.65
CA SER A 35 3.74 9.24 2.78
C SER A 35 4.05 10.70 2.54
N PHE A 36 4.82 11.31 3.45
CA PHE A 36 5.00 12.76 3.56
C PHE A 36 3.68 13.52 3.80
N ASN A 37 2.67 12.84 4.30
CA ASN A 37 1.41 13.43 4.75
C ASN A 37 1.48 13.65 6.26
N PHE A 38 0.78 14.68 6.75
CA PHE A 38 0.71 15.01 8.18
C PHE A 38 -0.66 14.66 8.78
N ASP A 39 -1.47 13.91 8.04
CA ASP A 39 -2.77 13.42 8.46
C ASP A 39 -2.70 12.01 9.07
N GLU A 40 -3.84 11.51 9.52
CA GLU A 40 -3.97 10.13 9.96
C GLU A 40 -4.37 9.24 8.77
N PRO A 41 -3.80 8.03 8.66
CA PRO A 41 -4.27 7.10 7.65
C PRO A 41 -5.71 6.68 7.96
N LEU A 42 -6.52 6.55 6.93
CA LEU A 42 -7.88 6.04 7.06
C LEU A 42 -7.87 4.60 7.60
N LYS A 43 -6.93 3.80 7.14
CA LYS A 43 -6.76 2.42 7.59
C LYS A 43 -5.33 1.94 7.45
N THR A 44 -4.89 1.17 8.44
CA THR A 44 -3.61 0.43 8.42
C THR A 44 -3.88 -1.02 8.03
N ILE A 45 -3.15 -1.50 7.04
CA ILE A 45 -3.21 -2.88 6.55
C ILE A 45 -1.86 -3.53 6.83
N HIS A 46 -1.75 -4.19 7.97
CA HIS A 46 -0.55 -4.90 8.40
C HIS A 46 -0.82 -6.41 8.38
N PHE A 47 -0.05 -7.18 7.62
CA PHE A 47 -0.26 -8.63 7.53
C PHE A 47 1.00 -9.37 7.11
N ASN A 48 1.02 -10.66 7.44
CA ASN A 48 1.99 -11.63 6.96
C ASN A 48 1.28 -12.53 5.95
N ALA A 49 1.88 -12.72 4.79
CA ALA A 49 1.48 -13.72 3.83
C ALA A 49 2.42 -14.92 3.96
N GLU A 50 1.85 -16.08 4.19
CA GLU A 50 2.56 -17.34 4.31
C GLU A 50 1.98 -18.35 3.32
N GLY A 51 2.81 -19.06 2.59
CA GLY A 51 2.36 -20.06 1.62
C GLY A 51 3.34 -20.22 0.47
N VAL A 52 2.86 -20.11 -0.77
CA VAL A 52 3.70 -20.24 -1.97
C VAL A 52 4.79 -19.15 -2.02
N ILE A 53 4.50 -17.98 -1.44
CA ILE A 53 5.44 -16.87 -1.27
C ILE A 53 5.23 -16.29 0.12
N ASN A 54 6.35 -16.02 0.80
CA ASN A 54 6.36 -15.47 2.14
C ASN A 54 6.81 -14.00 2.07
N TYR A 55 5.95 -13.11 2.55
CA TYR A 55 6.27 -11.69 2.69
C TYR A 55 5.46 -11.05 3.80
N LYS A 56 5.99 -9.97 4.35
CA LYS A 56 5.28 -9.10 5.29
C LYS A 56 4.95 -7.80 4.60
N ALA A 57 3.79 -7.25 4.92
CA ALA A 57 3.34 -5.99 4.33
C ALA A 57 2.72 -5.08 5.39
N LEU A 58 3.10 -3.82 5.35
CA LEU A 58 2.49 -2.73 6.09
C LEU A 58 2.10 -1.64 5.09
N LEU A 59 0.81 -1.58 4.77
CA LEU A 59 0.24 -0.67 3.77
C LEU A 59 -0.77 0.24 4.44
N TYR A 60 -1.04 1.39 3.85
CA TYR A 60 -1.99 2.36 4.38
C TYR A 60 -2.98 2.83 3.33
N LEU A 61 -4.26 2.92 3.70
CA LEU A 61 -5.23 3.71 2.97
C LEU A 61 -5.12 5.16 3.46
N PRO A 62 -4.72 6.11 2.62
CA PRO A 62 -4.66 7.52 3.03
C PRO A 62 -6.05 8.12 3.16
N THR A 63 -6.21 9.13 4.02
CA THR A 63 -7.44 9.90 4.18
C THR A 63 -7.57 10.93 3.08
N ASN A 64 -6.51 11.68 2.80
CA ASN A 64 -6.52 12.76 1.82
C ASN A 64 -5.82 12.38 0.53
N GLN A 65 -6.37 12.88 -0.58
CA GLN A 65 -5.78 12.71 -1.89
C GLN A 65 -4.46 13.49 -1.97
N PRO A 66 -3.34 12.84 -2.33
CA PRO A 66 -2.09 13.54 -2.62
C PRO A 66 -2.25 14.48 -3.82
N MET A 67 -1.67 15.69 -3.75
CA MET A 67 -1.77 16.68 -4.81
C MET A 67 -1.21 16.20 -6.16
N ASP A 68 -0.24 15.30 -6.11
CA ASP A 68 0.45 14.73 -7.27
C ASP A 68 -0.19 13.44 -7.81
N LEU A 69 -1.37 13.02 -7.30
CA LEU A 69 -1.96 11.71 -7.61
C LEU A 69 -2.13 11.44 -9.12
N PHE A 70 -2.45 12.47 -9.90
CA PHE A 70 -2.64 12.38 -11.35
C PHE A 70 -1.47 12.92 -12.18
N HIS A 71 -0.33 13.20 -11.54
CA HIS A 71 0.88 13.56 -12.25
C HIS A 71 1.44 12.34 -13.02
N GLN A 72 1.88 12.56 -14.26
CA GLN A 72 2.40 11.48 -15.12
C GLN A 72 3.66 10.83 -14.55
N ASP A 73 4.51 11.61 -13.87
CA ASP A 73 5.77 11.15 -13.31
C ASP A 73 5.63 10.63 -11.88
N ARG A 74 4.37 10.47 -11.37
CA ARG A 74 4.14 9.98 -10.03
C ARG A 74 4.55 8.52 -9.93
N LYS A 75 5.52 8.26 -9.07
CA LYS A 75 5.91 6.92 -8.67
C LYS A 75 5.01 6.39 -7.54
N ASN A 76 4.87 5.08 -7.45
CA ASN A 76 4.25 4.49 -6.26
C ASN A 76 5.10 4.79 -5.01
N LYS A 77 4.49 4.70 -3.83
CA LYS A 77 5.16 4.98 -2.54
C LYS A 77 5.33 3.71 -1.71
N ILE A 78 5.57 2.58 -2.38
CA ILE A 78 5.84 1.31 -1.71
C ILE A 78 7.35 1.06 -1.72
N LYS A 79 7.91 0.87 -0.52
CA LYS A 79 9.31 0.51 -0.33
C LYS A 79 9.43 -1.00 -0.30
N LEU A 80 10.29 -1.54 -1.14
CA LEU A 80 10.61 -2.97 -1.19
C LEU A 80 11.83 -3.26 -0.34
N TYR A 81 11.68 -4.19 0.58
CA TYR A 81 12.74 -4.80 1.37
C TYR A 81 12.84 -6.29 1.03
N VAL A 82 14.02 -6.83 1.17
CA VAL A 82 14.30 -8.26 1.10
C VAL A 82 15.09 -8.64 2.33
N GLN A 83 14.53 -9.51 3.17
CA GLN A 83 15.17 -9.95 4.41
C GLN A 83 15.66 -8.77 5.28
N LYS A 84 14.81 -7.75 5.48
CA LYS A 84 15.07 -6.51 6.22
C LYS A 84 16.02 -5.51 5.52
N ILE A 85 16.57 -5.84 4.36
CA ILE A 85 17.47 -4.97 3.60
C ILE A 85 16.66 -4.16 2.61
N PHE A 86 16.81 -2.84 2.63
CA PHE A 86 16.18 -1.96 1.64
C PHE A 86 16.73 -2.23 0.23
N ILE A 87 15.83 -2.45 -0.72
CA ILE A 87 16.17 -2.70 -2.13
C ILE A 87 15.86 -1.47 -2.98
N THR A 88 14.61 -1.00 -2.94
CA THR A 88 14.16 0.14 -3.77
C THR A 88 12.85 0.73 -3.24
N ASP A 89 12.63 2.00 -3.54
CA ASP A 89 11.35 2.69 -3.42
C ASP A 89 10.72 3.00 -4.80
N ASP A 90 11.24 2.40 -5.85
CA ASP A 90 10.86 2.60 -7.23
C ASP A 90 10.68 1.24 -7.93
N CYS A 91 9.63 0.52 -7.52
CA CYS A 91 9.24 -0.76 -8.11
C CYS A 91 7.79 -0.66 -8.61
N ASP A 92 7.63 -0.23 -9.87
CA ASP A 92 6.31 -0.05 -10.49
C ASP A 92 5.53 -1.37 -10.62
N GLU A 93 6.24 -2.49 -10.64
CA GLU A 93 5.65 -3.82 -10.77
C GLU A 93 5.00 -4.33 -9.48
N ILE A 94 5.23 -3.68 -8.32
CA ILE A 94 4.81 -4.23 -7.04
C ILE A 94 3.33 -3.97 -6.73
N ILE A 95 2.73 -2.97 -7.36
CA ILE A 95 1.32 -2.60 -7.19
C ILE A 95 0.74 -2.14 -8.54
N PRO A 96 -0.56 -2.39 -8.84
CA PRO A 96 -1.20 -1.82 -10.03
C PRO A 96 -1.19 -0.30 -10.01
N ASN A 97 -1.09 0.33 -11.18
CA ASN A 97 -1.03 1.78 -11.28
C ASN A 97 -2.28 2.49 -10.70
N TRP A 98 -3.44 1.88 -10.81
CA TRP A 98 -4.68 2.42 -10.23
C TRP A 98 -4.74 2.35 -8.68
N LEU A 99 -3.76 1.71 -8.03
CA LEU A 99 -3.55 1.73 -6.57
C LEU A 99 -2.32 2.55 -6.15
N ARG A 100 -1.74 3.37 -7.04
CA ARG A 100 -0.54 4.19 -6.80
C ARG A 100 -0.64 5.17 -5.63
N PHE A 101 -1.83 5.35 -5.07
CA PHE A 101 -2.04 6.19 -3.88
C PHE A 101 -1.73 5.47 -2.56
N ILE A 102 -1.47 4.18 -2.58
CA ILE A 102 -1.17 3.36 -1.40
C ILE A 102 0.31 3.49 -1.03
N PRO A 103 0.66 4.13 0.09
CA PRO A 103 2.01 4.07 0.61
C PRO A 103 2.21 2.84 1.50
N GLY A 104 3.45 2.36 1.62
CA GLY A 104 3.73 1.25 2.51
C GLY A 104 5.10 0.62 2.33
N VAL A 105 5.25 -0.52 2.98
CA VAL A 105 6.44 -1.36 2.93
C VAL A 105 6.04 -2.80 2.66
N ILE A 106 6.84 -3.46 1.83
CA ILE A 106 6.77 -4.90 1.59
C ILE A 106 8.16 -5.47 1.85
N ASP A 107 8.24 -6.52 2.65
CA ASP A 107 9.48 -7.23 2.96
C ASP A 107 9.31 -8.71 2.58
N SER A 108 10.01 -9.14 1.54
CA SER A 108 9.94 -10.51 1.02
C SER A 108 11.14 -11.33 1.48
N GLN A 109 10.88 -12.60 1.81
CA GLN A 109 11.93 -13.58 2.11
C GLN A 109 12.32 -14.41 0.87
N ASP A 110 11.49 -14.40 -0.16
CA ASP A 110 11.61 -15.28 -1.34
C ASP A 110 12.25 -14.56 -2.55
N ILE A 111 12.61 -13.30 -2.40
CA ILE A 111 13.38 -12.55 -3.40
C ILE A 111 14.88 -12.67 -3.04
N SER A 112 15.73 -12.86 -4.06
CA SER A 112 17.17 -12.88 -3.85
C SER A 112 17.71 -11.49 -3.49
N LEU A 113 18.64 -11.43 -2.53
CA LEU A 113 19.31 -10.18 -2.15
C LEU A 113 20.17 -9.58 -3.28
N ASN A 114 20.60 -10.40 -4.24
CA ASN A 114 21.39 -9.94 -5.40
C ASN A 114 20.52 -9.41 -6.55
N ILE A 115 19.23 -9.10 -6.27
CA ILE A 115 18.33 -8.62 -7.30
C ILE A 115 18.70 -7.20 -7.74
N SER A 116 18.84 -6.98 -9.04
CA SER A 116 18.93 -5.64 -9.61
C SER A 116 17.54 -5.09 -9.91
N ARG A 117 17.43 -3.77 -10.10
CA ARG A 117 16.16 -3.11 -10.45
C ARG A 117 15.56 -3.69 -11.74
N GLU A 118 16.37 -3.97 -12.74
CA GLU A 118 15.92 -4.58 -14.01
C GLU A 118 15.39 -6.01 -13.80
N MET A 119 15.97 -6.75 -12.84
CA MET A 119 15.50 -8.09 -12.49
C MET A 119 14.19 -8.10 -11.70
N LEU A 120 13.74 -6.96 -11.15
CA LEU A 120 12.43 -6.84 -10.53
C LEU A 120 11.32 -6.85 -11.59
N GLN A 121 11.59 -6.29 -12.77
CA GLN A 121 10.69 -6.35 -13.91
C GLN A 121 10.50 -7.80 -14.35
N ASN A 122 9.25 -8.21 -14.51
CA ASN A 122 8.87 -9.59 -14.86
C ASN A 122 9.28 -10.68 -13.84
N ASN A 123 9.63 -10.29 -12.60
CA ASN A 123 9.93 -11.27 -11.57
C ASN A 123 8.66 -12.00 -11.11
N PRO A 124 8.61 -13.35 -11.17
CA PRO A 124 7.41 -14.11 -10.81
C PRO A 124 7.04 -13.98 -9.33
N VAL A 125 7.99 -13.71 -8.44
CA VAL A 125 7.72 -13.46 -7.01
C VAL A 125 7.02 -12.11 -6.86
N ILE A 126 7.53 -11.06 -7.52
CA ILE A 126 6.91 -9.73 -7.53
C ILE A 126 5.48 -9.79 -8.08
N THR A 127 5.26 -10.51 -9.19
CA THR A 127 3.93 -10.68 -9.79
C THR A 127 2.94 -11.32 -8.79
N LYS A 128 3.37 -12.33 -8.04
CA LYS A 128 2.53 -12.98 -7.03
C LYS A 128 2.29 -12.08 -5.82
N ILE A 129 3.30 -11.31 -5.38
CA ILE A 129 3.15 -10.31 -4.32
C ILE A 129 2.12 -9.26 -4.77
N LYS A 130 2.26 -8.69 -5.98
CA LYS A 130 1.31 -7.74 -6.56
C LYS A 130 -0.12 -8.27 -6.51
N LYS A 131 -0.36 -9.50 -6.96
CA LYS A 131 -1.68 -10.13 -6.92
C LYS A 131 -2.20 -10.26 -5.49
N GLY A 132 -1.37 -10.70 -4.55
CA GLY A 132 -1.74 -10.87 -3.14
C GLY A 132 -2.10 -9.55 -2.44
N ILE A 133 -1.29 -8.51 -2.60
CA ILE A 133 -1.56 -7.20 -1.99
C ILE A 133 -2.77 -6.52 -2.62
N THR A 134 -2.93 -6.61 -3.95
CA THR A 134 -4.10 -6.06 -4.65
C THR A 134 -5.38 -6.68 -4.10
N LEU A 135 -5.42 -8.00 -3.99
CA LEU A 135 -6.57 -8.71 -3.43
C LEU A 135 -6.84 -8.33 -1.97
N LYS A 136 -5.79 -8.19 -1.17
CA LYS A 136 -5.91 -7.76 0.22
C LYS A 136 -6.49 -6.35 0.32
N ILE A 137 -6.01 -5.40 -0.47
CA ILE A 137 -6.52 -4.02 -0.50
C ILE A 137 -8.00 -4.00 -0.92
N LEU A 138 -8.37 -4.71 -1.98
CA LEU A 138 -9.76 -4.80 -2.44
C LEU A 138 -10.69 -5.37 -1.36
N ASN A 139 -10.27 -6.41 -0.64
CA ASN A 139 -11.05 -6.98 0.46
C ASN A 139 -11.22 -5.98 1.63
N GLU A 140 -10.19 -5.19 1.93
CA GLU A 140 -10.27 -4.14 2.96
C GLU A 140 -11.22 -3.01 2.53
N LEU A 141 -11.16 -2.59 1.25
CA LEU A 141 -12.10 -1.60 0.69
C LEU A 141 -13.55 -2.12 0.69
N THR A 142 -13.76 -3.39 0.33
CA THR A 142 -15.08 -4.03 0.41
C THR A 142 -15.59 -4.07 1.84
N SER A 143 -14.74 -4.42 2.79
CA SER A 143 -15.10 -4.40 4.22
C SER A 143 -15.46 -2.99 4.69
N LEU A 144 -14.69 -1.98 4.30
CA LEU A 144 -14.96 -0.58 4.62
C LEU A 144 -16.29 -0.12 4.03
N SER A 145 -16.52 -0.42 2.75
CA SER A 145 -17.77 -0.09 2.04
C SER A 145 -19.02 -0.68 2.70
N ASN A 146 -18.91 -1.90 3.25
CA ASN A 146 -20.05 -2.60 3.86
C ASN A 146 -20.30 -2.20 5.32
N LYS A 147 -19.24 -1.84 6.06
CA LYS A 147 -19.32 -1.61 7.51
C LYS A 147 -19.37 -0.13 7.88
N GLU A 148 -18.81 0.72 7.07
CA GLU A 148 -18.59 2.14 7.35
C GLU A 148 -18.89 2.97 6.09
N ALA A 149 -20.14 2.95 5.63
CA ALA A 149 -20.55 3.54 4.35
C ALA A 149 -20.17 5.03 4.21
N ASP A 150 -20.34 5.83 5.26
CA ASP A 150 -20.00 7.26 5.25
C ASP A 150 -18.48 7.49 5.14
N THR A 151 -17.70 6.68 5.85
CA THR A 151 -16.22 6.70 5.77
C THR A 151 -15.76 6.28 4.38
N TYR A 152 -16.41 5.25 3.82
CA TYR A 152 -16.13 4.80 2.47
C TYR A 152 -16.48 5.85 1.42
N LEU A 153 -17.59 6.56 1.57
CA LEU A 153 -17.98 7.62 0.64
C LEU A 153 -16.97 8.77 0.62
N LYS A 154 -16.45 9.17 1.79
CA LYS A 154 -15.35 10.17 1.86
C LYS A 154 -14.09 9.68 1.14
N PHE A 155 -13.72 8.43 1.36
CA PHE A 155 -12.61 7.79 0.64
C PHE A 155 -12.86 7.76 -0.87
N TRP A 156 -14.07 7.37 -1.28
CA TRP A 156 -14.45 7.31 -2.69
C TRP A 156 -14.37 8.68 -3.39
N ASN A 157 -14.77 9.74 -2.72
CA ASN A 157 -14.69 11.10 -3.28
C ASN A 157 -13.25 11.51 -3.58
N ASN A 158 -12.28 11.01 -2.80
CA ASN A 158 -10.87 11.30 -2.98
C ASN A 158 -10.17 10.37 -3.99
N PHE A 159 -10.55 9.11 -4.04
CA PHE A 159 -9.82 8.07 -4.77
C PHE A 159 -10.64 7.33 -5.83
N GLY A 160 -11.93 7.60 -5.94
CA GLY A 160 -12.81 6.90 -6.88
C GLY A 160 -12.39 7.05 -8.33
N ALA A 161 -11.86 8.21 -8.73
CA ALA A 161 -11.37 8.44 -10.09
C ALA A 161 -10.20 7.50 -10.43
N VAL A 162 -9.20 7.39 -9.55
CA VAL A 162 -8.04 6.51 -9.79
C VAL A 162 -8.41 5.03 -9.69
N ILE A 163 -9.35 4.65 -8.82
CA ILE A 163 -9.82 3.26 -8.71
C ILE A 163 -10.56 2.84 -9.99
N LYS A 164 -11.31 3.74 -10.63
CA LYS A 164 -11.99 3.48 -11.92
C LYS A 164 -10.99 3.14 -13.03
N GLU A 165 -9.76 3.64 -12.98
CA GLU A 165 -8.72 3.28 -13.95
C GLU A 165 -8.50 1.75 -13.98
N GLY A 166 -8.66 1.07 -12.82
CA GLY A 166 -8.55 -0.38 -12.72
C GLY A 166 -9.55 -1.16 -13.57
N LEU A 167 -10.64 -0.53 -14.04
CA LEU A 167 -11.59 -1.17 -14.97
C LEU A 167 -11.09 -1.15 -16.41
N TYR A 168 -10.18 -0.23 -16.76
CA TYR A 168 -9.58 -0.14 -18.09
C TYR A 168 -8.30 -0.97 -18.22
N GLU A 169 -7.62 -1.24 -17.09
CA GLU A 169 -6.48 -2.14 -17.09
C GLU A 169 -6.96 -3.59 -17.26
N PHE A 170 -6.24 -4.36 -18.09
CA PHE A 170 -6.49 -5.79 -18.21
C PHE A 170 -6.02 -6.49 -16.93
N ASN A 171 -6.96 -6.87 -16.07
CA ASN A 171 -6.67 -7.56 -14.81
C ASN A 171 -7.81 -8.51 -14.39
N ASP A 172 -7.48 -9.43 -13.47
CA ASP A 172 -8.39 -10.46 -12.97
C ASP A 172 -9.32 -9.95 -11.84
N HIS A 173 -9.40 -8.63 -11.60
CA HIS A 173 -10.06 -8.08 -10.40
C HIS A 173 -11.32 -7.27 -10.71
N HIS A 174 -11.81 -7.23 -11.94
CA HIS A 174 -13.00 -6.49 -12.33
C HIS A 174 -14.20 -6.78 -11.42
N ASP A 175 -14.49 -8.06 -11.16
CA ASP A 175 -15.61 -8.47 -10.31
C ASP A 175 -15.52 -7.95 -8.88
N LYS A 176 -14.31 -7.62 -8.42
CA LYS A 176 -14.07 -7.05 -7.08
C LYS A 176 -14.06 -5.52 -7.10
N ILE A 177 -13.72 -4.90 -8.22
CA ILE A 177 -13.74 -3.44 -8.37
C ILE A 177 -15.16 -2.92 -8.59
N LEU A 178 -15.95 -3.60 -9.42
CA LEU A 178 -17.32 -3.18 -9.75
C LEU A 178 -18.20 -2.88 -8.53
N PRO A 179 -18.26 -3.72 -7.46
CA PRO A 179 -19.07 -3.44 -6.29
C PRO A 179 -18.61 -2.23 -5.46
N LEU A 180 -17.37 -1.79 -5.68
CA LEU A 180 -16.79 -0.64 -4.98
C LEU A 180 -17.22 0.69 -5.59
N LEU A 181 -17.70 0.70 -6.83
CA LEU A 181 -18.05 1.93 -7.55
C LEU A 181 -19.21 2.66 -6.87
N ARG A 182 -19.15 3.97 -6.87
CA ARG A 182 -20.23 4.88 -6.48
C ARG A 182 -20.44 5.89 -7.59
N PHE A 183 -21.70 6.16 -7.88
CA PHE A 183 -22.12 7.14 -8.88
C PHE A 183 -23.16 8.05 -8.25
N GLN A 184 -23.11 9.31 -8.58
CA GLN A 184 -24.21 10.21 -8.31
C GLN A 184 -25.29 9.97 -9.35
N THR A 185 -26.54 9.84 -8.93
CA THR A 185 -27.69 9.71 -9.80
C THR A 185 -28.62 10.92 -9.57
N SER A 186 -29.40 11.26 -10.59
CA SER A 186 -30.40 12.35 -10.48
C SER A 186 -31.56 12.03 -9.54
N GLU A 187 -31.65 10.80 -9.03
CA GLU A 187 -32.70 10.34 -8.14
C GLU A 187 -32.30 10.38 -6.66
N SER A 188 -31.05 10.73 -6.36
CA SER A 188 -30.54 10.89 -4.99
C SER A 188 -30.17 12.35 -4.76
N GLU A 189 -31.09 13.11 -4.13
CA GLU A 189 -30.75 14.35 -3.44
C GLU A 189 -30.13 14.06 -2.09
#